data_d502b58cfbc3c56a1224955d5b91ea61
#
_entry.id   d502b58cfbc3c56a1224955d5b91ea61
#
_cell.length_a   1.000
_cell.length_b   1.000
_cell.length_c   1.000
_cell.angle_alpha   90.00
_cell.angle_beta   90.00
_cell.angle_gamma   90.00
#
_symmetry.space_group_name_H-M   'P 1'
#
loop_
_entity.id
_entity.type
_entity.pdbx_description
1 polymer ?
#
loop_
_entity_poly.entity_id
_entity_poly.type
_entity_poly.pdbx_seq_one_letter_code
_entity_poly.pdbx_strand_id
1 'polypeptide(L)'
;NKWLTWKFKDGTQTERDCICQAQREGWTKENIGSHIIRRCNIHDCGQTGIVGHLGGVFSLIEDNHIHHINNKQNLAGAEIGGIKMHAAIDVIYRRNHIHHCTRGLWLDWQAQGTRVTQNLFHDNCLPLPDDCIDPGDPGMGEDIFIEVSHGPTLVDNNLLLSDRSVKLATQGVAFVHNLIAGALTAVGKGTDNGALTLSSPRYTPYHVPHRTEVAGFMTFLHGDDRFYNNIFVQMPKRPGMIKIYDYLQGEGKNGWDDGNLDVGTWMFDKGYQLYEEWVKEFDGYCGMGSPDSDRYYIHLPVWAEGNVYLNGAKPWKKEKNCVVDSTHEVTLSLEEKDREWKLNTNLYEILPEITVGTISTETLGMAFEPEEYFENPDGSPITFNEDYFGNHRSLHPCVGPFENPEDAGKKLN
;
A
#
# COMPACT_ATOMS: atom_id res chain seq x y z
N ASN A 1 -23.15 -3.25 13.52
CA ASN A 1 -22.34 -4.45 13.46
C ASN A 1 -22.40 -5.20 14.79
N LYS A 2 -22.86 -6.45 14.78
CA LYS A 2 -22.94 -7.27 16.00
C LYS A 2 -21.58 -7.93 16.38
N TRP A 3 -20.66 -7.96 15.44
CA TRP A 3 -19.32 -8.51 15.61
C TRP A 3 -18.35 -7.36 15.87
N LEU A 4 -18.32 -6.91 17.12
CA LEU A 4 -17.51 -5.75 17.53
C LEU A 4 -16.21 -6.22 18.17
N THR A 5 -15.11 -5.78 17.61
CA THR A 5 -13.77 -6.12 18.09
C THR A 5 -13.43 -5.51 19.45
N TRP A 6 -14.17 -4.52 19.94
CA TRP A 6 -13.91 -3.98 21.28
C TRP A 6 -14.02 -5.02 22.41
N LYS A 7 -14.71 -6.15 22.17
CA LYS A 7 -14.71 -7.31 23.04
C LYS A 7 -13.49 -8.21 22.87
N PHE A 8 -12.78 -8.03 21.78
CA PHE A 8 -11.70 -8.87 21.33
C PHE A 8 -10.52 -7.96 21.06
N LYS A 9 -9.40 -8.29 21.62
CA LYS A 9 -8.20 -7.50 21.42
C LYS A 9 -7.63 -7.76 20.02
N ASP A 10 -7.42 -6.71 19.24
CA ASP A 10 -6.88 -6.78 17.89
C ASP A 10 -5.57 -7.58 17.85
N GLY A 11 -5.40 -8.34 16.79
CA GLY A 11 -4.22 -9.14 16.59
C GLY A 11 -4.03 -10.31 17.52
N THR A 12 -5.07 -10.72 18.21
CA THR A 12 -5.01 -11.79 19.20
C THR A 12 -5.92 -12.96 18.84
N GLN A 13 -5.86 -14.01 19.67
CA GLN A 13 -6.78 -15.14 19.58
C GLN A 13 -8.25 -14.68 19.59
N THR A 14 -8.56 -13.63 20.34
CA THR A 14 -9.93 -13.12 20.46
C THR A 14 -10.41 -12.47 19.17
N GLU A 15 -9.55 -11.84 18.38
CA GLU A 15 -9.89 -11.35 17.01
C GLU A 15 -10.28 -12.53 16.12
N ARG A 16 -9.47 -13.57 16.08
CA ARG A 16 -9.76 -14.78 15.30
C ARG A 16 -11.08 -15.44 15.71
N ASP A 17 -11.34 -15.50 17.01
CA ASP A 17 -12.59 -16.03 17.55
C ASP A 17 -13.80 -15.20 17.08
N CYS A 18 -13.64 -13.86 17.02
CA CYS A 18 -14.66 -12.96 16.49
C CYS A 18 -14.97 -13.27 15.02
N ILE A 19 -13.94 -13.44 14.18
CA ILE A 19 -14.10 -13.75 12.77
C ILE A 19 -14.77 -15.11 12.56
N CYS A 20 -14.32 -16.13 13.27
CA CYS A 20 -14.93 -17.45 13.24
C CYS A 20 -16.40 -17.43 13.71
N GLN A 21 -16.71 -16.61 14.70
CA GLN A 21 -18.10 -16.41 15.12
C GLN A 21 -18.90 -15.71 14.03
N ALA A 22 -18.36 -14.67 13.41
CA ALA A 22 -19.04 -13.96 12.34
C ALA A 22 -19.41 -14.89 11.20
N GLN A 23 -18.50 -15.79 10.80
CA GLN A 23 -18.78 -16.80 9.78
C GLN A 23 -19.92 -17.74 10.16
N ARG A 24 -19.90 -18.29 11.36
CA ARG A 24 -20.99 -19.15 11.85
C ARG A 24 -22.34 -18.43 11.92
N GLU A 25 -22.32 -17.12 12.03
CA GLU A 25 -23.51 -16.27 12.10
C GLU A 25 -23.92 -15.65 10.75
N GLY A 26 -23.32 -16.08 9.65
CA GLY A 26 -23.72 -15.70 8.30
C GLY A 26 -22.95 -14.51 7.70
N TRP A 27 -21.70 -14.32 8.08
CA TRP A 27 -20.80 -13.40 7.37
C TRP A 27 -20.37 -14.05 6.04
N THR A 28 -21.19 -13.86 5.01
CA THR A 28 -20.97 -14.41 3.67
C THR A 28 -21.20 -13.33 2.61
N LYS A 29 -20.70 -13.56 1.40
CA LYS A 29 -20.82 -12.63 0.25
C LYS A 29 -22.28 -12.27 -0.06
N GLU A 30 -23.21 -13.19 0.13
CA GLU A 30 -24.63 -13.02 -0.15
C GLU A 30 -25.34 -12.14 0.89
N ASN A 31 -24.80 -12.04 2.09
CA ASN A 31 -25.50 -11.41 3.21
C ASN A 31 -24.90 -10.07 3.64
N ILE A 32 -23.62 -9.81 3.33
CA ILE A 32 -22.87 -8.69 3.92
C ILE A 32 -22.09 -7.95 2.83
N GLY A 33 -21.92 -6.64 3.00
CA GLY A 33 -21.06 -5.81 2.17
C GLY A 33 -21.75 -5.19 0.98
N SER A 34 -21.01 -5.02 -0.11
CA SER A 34 -21.49 -4.44 -1.39
C SER A 34 -22.00 -3.01 -1.24
N HIS A 35 -21.39 -2.23 -0.34
CA HIS A 35 -21.73 -0.82 -0.18
C HIS A 35 -21.14 -0.01 -1.34
N ILE A 36 -21.87 1.02 -1.77
CA ILE A 36 -21.39 1.99 -2.75
C ILE A 36 -21.33 3.36 -2.09
N ILE A 37 -20.11 3.91 -1.97
CA ILE A 37 -19.89 5.28 -1.50
C ILE A 37 -19.23 6.04 -2.65
N ARG A 38 -19.95 6.99 -3.21
CA ARG A 38 -19.47 7.74 -4.38
C ARG A 38 -19.91 9.18 -4.42
N ARG A 39 -19.07 10.04 -5.02
CA ARG A 39 -19.33 11.47 -5.26
C ARG A 39 -19.68 12.24 -4.00
N CYS A 40 -19.04 11.84 -2.88
CA CYS A 40 -19.20 12.49 -1.59
C CYS A 40 -18.04 13.42 -1.33
N ASN A 41 -18.30 14.52 -0.64
CA ASN A 41 -17.28 15.33 0.00
C ASN A 41 -17.30 15.03 1.50
N ILE A 42 -16.25 14.39 2.01
CA ILE A 42 -16.15 13.92 3.39
C ILE A 42 -14.97 14.63 4.04
N HIS A 43 -15.25 15.50 5.01
CA HIS A 43 -14.20 16.33 5.56
C HIS A 43 -14.45 16.70 7.03
N ASP A 44 -13.41 17.25 7.66
CA ASP A 44 -13.41 17.76 9.03
C ASP A 44 -13.87 16.72 10.07
N CYS A 45 -13.57 15.46 9.82
CA CYS A 45 -13.87 14.37 10.76
C CYS A 45 -12.82 14.31 11.88
N GLY A 46 -13.28 14.05 13.09
CA GLY A 46 -12.40 13.99 14.27
C GLY A 46 -11.50 12.77 14.32
N GLN A 47 -11.80 11.70 13.62
CA GLN A 47 -11.02 10.45 13.64
C GLN A 47 -10.88 9.84 12.25
N THR A 48 -11.97 9.40 11.62
CA THR A 48 -11.96 8.67 10.35
C THR A 48 -13.05 9.19 9.43
N GLY A 49 -12.77 9.31 8.14
CA GLY A 49 -13.77 9.70 7.14
C GLY A 49 -14.71 8.56 6.80
N ILE A 50 -14.15 7.43 6.37
CA ILE A 50 -14.88 6.19 6.11
C ILE A 50 -14.23 5.07 6.92
N VAL A 51 -15.02 4.34 7.70
CA VAL A 51 -14.52 3.21 8.48
C VAL A 51 -15.35 1.96 8.22
N GLY A 52 -14.68 0.84 8.04
CA GLY A 52 -15.29 -0.48 7.91
C GLY A 52 -14.55 -1.51 8.75
N HIS A 53 -15.34 -2.48 9.22
CA HIS A 53 -14.81 -3.71 9.78
C HIS A 53 -15.32 -4.86 8.92
N LEU A 54 -15.76 -5.97 9.45
CA LEU A 54 -16.25 -7.12 8.67
C LEU A 54 -17.39 -6.81 7.68
N GLY A 55 -18.05 -5.67 7.81
CA GLY A 55 -19.13 -5.25 6.91
C GLY A 55 -18.70 -4.48 5.66
N GLY A 56 -17.42 -4.12 5.54
CA GLY A 56 -16.93 -3.34 4.40
C GLY A 56 -16.62 -4.14 3.13
N VAL A 57 -16.68 -5.45 3.18
CA VAL A 57 -16.36 -6.37 2.08
C VAL A 57 -17.14 -6.10 0.79
N PHE A 58 -16.56 -6.39 -0.37
CA PHE A 58 -17.19 -6.28 -1.70
C PHE A 58 -17.70 -4.89 -2.07
N SER A 59 -17.16 -3.85 -1.45
CA SER A 59 -17.66 -2.48 -1.58
C SER A 59 -16.94 -1.70 -2.67
N LEU A 60 -17.62 -0.67 -3.19
CA LEU A 60 -17.08 0.28 -4.15
C LEU A 60 -17.03 1.67 -3.51
N ILE A 61 -15.84 2.23 -3.40
CA ILE A 61 -15.59 3.57 -2.89
C ILE A 61 -14.94 4.37 -4.01
N GLU A 62 -15.70 5.25 -4.67
CA GLU A 62 -15.25 5.91 -5.89
C GLU A 62 -15.66 7.37 -6.01
N ASP A 63 -14.86 8.15 -6.73
CA ASP A 63 -15.15 9.54 -7.07
C ASP A 63 -15.45 10.41 -5.82
N ASN A 64 -14.82 10.11 -4.67
CA ASN A 64 -15.00 10.88 -3.45
C ASN A 64 -13.87 11.87 -3.25
N HIS A 65 -14.18 13.01 -2.62
CA HIS A 65 -13.20 13.95 -2.09
C HIS A 65 -13.17 13.82 -0.56
N ILE A 66 -12.04 13.36 -0.01
CA ILE A 66 -11.90 13.04 1.41
C ILE A 66 -10.71 13.84 1.95
N HIS A 67 -10.96 14.74 2.93
CA HIS A 67 -9.90 15.61 3.37
C HIS A 67 -10.08 16.13 4.80
N HIS A 68 -8.98 16.60 5.40
CA HIS A 68 -8.95 17.16 6.76
C HIS A 68 -9.52 16.17 7.79
N ILE A 69 -9.04 14.94 7.76
CA ILE A 69 -9.43 13.88 8.69
C ILE A 69 -8.44 13.80 9.85
N ASN A 70 -8.94 13.60 11.06
CA ASN A 70 -8.28 13.87 12.34
C ASN A 70 -7.96 15.37 12.46
N ASN A 71 -8.91 16.21 12.09
CA ASN A 71 -8.75 17.64 11.93
C ASN A 71 -8.30 18.40 13.21
N LYS A 72 -8.49 17.81 14.38
CA LYS A 72 -8.02 18.36 15.66
C LYS A 72 -6.61 17.90 16.04
N GLN A 73 -6.05 16.96 15.30
CA GLN A 73 -4.72 16.38 15.53
C GLN A 73 -4.46 15.96 16.99
N ASN A 74 -5.51 15.54 17.68
CA ASN A 74 -5.47 15.14 19.09
C ASN A 74 -5.63 13.63 19.30
N LEU A 75 -5.70 12.89 18.22
CA LEU A 75 -5.75 11.43 18.22
C LEU A 75 -4.50 10.88 17.55
N ALA A 76 -3.93 9.85 18.15
CA ALA A 76 -2.84 9.07 17.64
C ALA A 76 -3.19 7.58 17.73
N GLY A 77 -2.52 6.74 16.96
CA GLY A 77 -2.68 5.29 17.03
C GLY A 77 -3.76 4.75 16.10
N ALA A 78 -4.65 3.91 16.65
CA ALA A 78 -5.57 3.11 15.85
C ALA A 78 -6.75 3.88 15.28
N GLU A 79 -7.27 3.38 14.16
CA GLU A 79 -8.53 3.80 13.54
C GLU A 79 -8.55 5.27 13.05
N ILE A 80 -7.39 5.80 12.61
CA ILE A 80 -7.28 7.17 12.07
C ILE A 80 -6.96 7.09 10.57
N GLY A 81 -7.70 7.83 9.77
CA GLY A 81 -7.42 7.94 8.33
C GLY A 81 -8.58 8.51 7.51
N GLY A 82 -8.30 8.91 6.29
CA GLY A 82 -9.33 9.23 5.30
C GLY A 82 -10.28 8.06 5.13
N ILE A 83 -9.72 6.89 4.89
CA ILE A 83 -10.44 5.62 4.84
C ILE A 83 -9.67 4.60 5.69
N LYS A 84 -10.36 3.91 6.61
CA LYS A 84 -9.82 2.81 7.39
C LYS A 84 -10.70 1.57 7.26
N MET A 85 -10.11 0.45 6.82
CA MET A 85 -10.87 -0.77 6.59
C MET A 85 -10.15 -1.99 7.17
N HIS A 86 -10.85 -2.75 8.02
CA HIS A 86 -10.50 -4.13 8.33
C HIS A 86 -11.25 -5.07 7.39
N ALA A 87 -10.64 -6.18 7.03
CA ALA A 87 -11.21 -7.17 6.12
C ALA A 87 -11.67 -6.53 4.79
N ALA A 88 -10.75 -5.79 4.15
CA ALA A 88 -10.98 -5.27 2.81
C ALA A 88 -10.89 -6.42 1.80
N ILE A 89 -11.96 -7.22 1.70
CA ILE A 89 -12.05 -8.32 0.74
C ILE A 89 -12.81 -7.83 -0.49
N ASP A 90 -12.18 -7.93 -1.66
CA ASP A 90 -12.76 -7.51 -2.96
C ASP A 90 -13.31 -6.08 -2.95
N VAL A 91 -12.62 -5.16 -2.30
CA VAL A 91 -13.03 -3.75 -2.26
C VAL A 91 -12.33 -2.97 -3.37
N ILE A 92 -13.05 -2.09 -4.03
CA ILE A 92 -12.50 -1.19 -5.04
C ILE A 92 -12.46 0.23 -4.48
N TYR A 93 -11.27 0.81 -4.43
CA TYR A 93 -11.03 2.23 -4.13
C TYR A 93 -10.58 2.91 -5.41
N ARG A 94 -11.44 3.69 -6.05
CA ARG A 94 -11.18 4.21 -7.40
C ARG A 94 -11.50 5.69 -7.53
N ARG A 95 -10.58 6.44 -8.17
CA ARG A 95 -10.77 7.85 -8.50
C ARG A 95 -11.20 8.71 -7.30
N ASN A 96 -10.66 8.39 -6.12
CA ASN A 96 -10.86 9.24 -4.96
C ASN A 96 -9.71 10.26 -4.88
N HIS A 97 -10.03 11.44 -4.40
CA HIS A 97 -9.07 12.47 -4.03
C HIS A 97 -8.97 12.53 -2.51
N ILE A 98 -7.82 12.17 -1.95
CA ILE A 98 -7.63 12.01 -0.52
C ILE A 98 -6.42 12.82 -0.08
N HIS A 99 -6.65 13.84 0.77
CA HIS A 99 -5.57 14.72 1.20
C HIS A 99 -5.79 15.33 2.58
N HIS A 100 -4.72 15.86 3.18
CA HIS A 100 -4.74 16.46 4.53
C HIS A 100 -5.43 15.53 5.55
N CYS A 101 -5.14 14.25 5.46
CA CYS A 101 -5.53 13.25 6.44
C CYS A 101 -4.31 12.86 7.26
N THR A 102 -4.49 12.34 8.47
CA THR A 102 -3.38 11.76 9.23
C THR A 102 -2.81 10.55 8.48
N ARG A 103 -3.69 9.75 7.91
CA ARG A 103 -3.40 8.73 6.86
C ARG A 103 -4.43 8.86 5.75
N GLY A 104 -4.06 8.57 4.52
CA GLY A 104 -4.99 8.56 3.40
C GLY A 104 -5.89 7.32 3.44
N LEU A 105 -5.36 6.18 3.01
CA LEU A 105 -6.03 4.88 3.02
C LEU A 105 -5.28 3.91 3.92
N TRP A 106 -5.96 3.32 4.88
CA TRP A 106 -5.42 2.27 5.74
C TRP A 106 -6.21 0.96 5.56
N LEU A 107 -5.59 0.00 4.89
CA LEU A 107 -6.07 -1.36 4.78
C LEU A 107 -5.44 -2.19 5.90
N ASP A 108 -6.22 -2.48 6.91
CA ASP A 108 -5.75 -3.16 8.10
C ASP A 108 -6.41 -4.54 8.19
N TRP A 109 -5.65 -5.53 8.60
CA TRP A 109 -6.07 -6.91 8.76
C TRP A 109 -6.95 -7.47 7.63
N GLN A 110 -6.46 -8.51 6.94
CA GLN A 110 -7.23 -9.29 6.00
C GLN A 110 -7.61 -8.54 4.70
N ALA A 111 -6.78 -7.62 4.22
CA ALA A 111 -6.96 -7.10 2.86
C ALA A 111 -6.63 -8.21 1.86
N GLN A 112 -7.59 -8.55 0.99
CA GLN A 112 -7.45 -9.62 0.01
C GLN A 112 -8.35 -9.36 -1.20
N GLY A 113 -7.87 -9.61 -2.42
CA GLY A 113 -8.63 -9.35 -3.65
C GLY A 113 -8.95 -7.87 -3.91
N THR A 114 -8.34 -6.96 -3.15
CA THR A 114 -8.69 -5.53 -3.15
C THR A 114 -7.87 -4.74 -4.17
N ARG A 115 -8.49 -3.73 -4.77
CA ARG A 115 -7.86 -2.87 -5.77
C ARG A 115 -7.96 -1.39 -5.41
N VAL A 116 -6.81 -0.70 -5.44
CA VAL A 116 -6.66 0.75 -5.25
C VAL A 116 -6.16 1.35 -6.55
N THR A 117 -7.02 2.08 -7.28
CA THR A 117 -6.69 2.50 -8.64
C THR A 117 -7.14 3.92 -8.97
N GLN A 118 -6.35 4.63 -9.77
CA GLN A 118 -6.67 5.96 -10.31
C GLN A 118 -6.98 7.01 -9.23
N ASN A 119 -6.42 6.88 -8.03
CA ASN A 119 -6.63 7.84 -6.95
C ASN A 119 -5.53 8.91 -6.94
N LEU A 120 -5.89 10.08 -6.41
CA LEU A 120 -4.97 11.16 -6.08
C LEU A 120 -4.81 11.24 -4.57
N PHE A 121 -3.57 11.10 -4.10
CA PHE A 121 -3.19 11.29 -2.70
C PHE A 121 -2.13 12.37 -2.58
N HIS A 122 -2.27 13.30 -1.64
CA HIS A 122 -1.26 14.28 -1.31
C HIS A 122 -1.45 14.87 0.09
N ASP A 123 -0.40 15.39 0.67
CA ASP A 123 -0.43 16.04 1.99
C ASP A 123 -1.08 15.19 3.10
N ASN A 124 -1.00 13.87 3.02
CA ASN A 124 -1.50 12.96 4.03
C ASN A 124 -0.46 12.73 5.13
N CYS A 125 -0.16 13.77 5.86
CA CYS A 125 0.72 13.74 7.02
C CYS A 125 0.24 14.82 8.01
N LEU A 126 -0.50 14.44 9.04
CA LEU A 126 -0.90 15.38 10.07
C LEU A 126 -0.27 15.02 11.43
N PRO A 127 0.30 15.99 12.13
CA PRO A 127 0.48 17.37 11.67
C PRO A 127 1.36 17.45 10.42
N LEU A 128 1.14 18.48 9.59
CA LEU A 128 2.01 18.72 8.45
C LEU A 128 3.46 18.88 8.92
N PRO A 129 4.46 18.42 8.16
CA PRO A 129 5.86 18.41 8.59
C PRO A 129 6.39 19.76 9.04
N ASP A 130 5.97 20.85 8.38
CA ASP A 130 6.41 22.19 8.70
C ASP A 130 5.78 22.74 9.99
N ASP A 131 4.63 22.21 10.39
CA ASP A 131 3.89 22.55 11.60
C ASP A 131 4.24 21.63 12.79
N CYS A 132 5.07 20.61 12.58
CA CYS A 132 5.45 19.66 13.61
C CYS A 132 6.39 20.33 14.63
N ILE A 133 5.81 20.75 15.76
CA ILE A 133 6.55 21.40 16.86
C ILE A 133 7.11 20.36 17.81
N ASP A 134 6.35 19.29 18.08
CA ASP A 134 6.74 18.19 18.96
C ASP A 134 6.68 16.87 18.19
N PRO A 135 7.83 16.21 18.00
CA PRO A 135 7.87 14.91 17.34
C PRO A 135 7.35 13.74 18.20
N GLY A 136 6.67 14.01 19.32
CA GLY A 136 6.26 12.96 20.27
C GLY A 136 5.33 11.89 19.72
N ASP A 137 4.50 12.18 18.73
CA ASP A 137 3.74 11.21 17.95
C ASP A 137 3.52 11.64 16.49
N PRO A 138 4.59 11.91 15.78
CA PRO A 138 4.52 12.47 14.42
C PRO A 138 4.46 11.41 13.33
N GLY A 139 4.52 10.14 13.68
CA GLY A 139 4.84 9.06 12.77
C GLY A 139 3.70 8.65 11.85
N MET A 140 2.55 9.29 11.94
CA MET A 140 1.36 8.88 11.20
C MET A 140 1.15 9.81 10.01
N GLY A 141 1.23 9.28 8.82
CA GLY A 141 1.03 10.09 7.62
C GLY A 141 1.56 9.41 6.38
N GLU A 142 0.79 8.47 5.89
CA GLU A 142 1.04 7.81 4.61
C GLU A 142 -0.14 8.01 3.68
N ASP A 143 0.11 8.01 2.36
CA ASP A 143 -0.98 7.92 1.40
C ASP A 143 -1.69 6.58 1.51
N ILE A 144 -0.91 5.49 1.56
CA ILE A 144 -1.43 4.13 1.69
C ILE A 144 -0.65 3.39 2.78
N PHE A 145 -1.37 2.86 3.74
CA PHE A 145 -0.85 1.91 4.72
C PHE A 145 -1.57 0.57 4.59
N ILE A 146 -0.83 -0.50 4.35
CA ILE A 146 -1.36 -1.88 4.29
C ILE A 146 -0.72 -2.67 5.42
N GLU A 147 -1.56 -3.24 6.28
CA GLU A 147 -1.15 -3.86 7.52
C GLU A 147 -1.77 -5.25 7.70
N VAL A 148 -0.96 -6.20 8.12
CA VAL A 148 -1.34 -7.57 8.52
C VAL A 148 -2.31 -8.24 7.56
N SER A 149 -1.82 -8.48 6.36
CA SER A 149 -2.58 -9.13 5.29
C SER A 149 -1.70 -10.08 4.50
N HIS A 150 -2.31 -11.02 3.80
CA HIS A 150 -1.61 -11.96 2.93
C HIS A 150 -1.73 -11.60 1.45
N GLY A 151 -2.47 -10.54 1.11
CA GLY A 151 -2.78 -10.19 -0.27
C GLY A 151 -3.81 -11.14 -0.91
N PRO A 152 -3.98 -11.07 -2.23
CA PRO A 152 -3.40 -10.04 -3.10
C PRO A 152 -4.02 -8.66 -2.88
N THR A 153 -3.21 -7.61 -2.99
CA THR A 153 -3.70 -6.23 -3.04
C THR A 153 -3.09 -5.54 -4.27
N LEU A 154 -3.93 -4.98 -5.13
CA LEU A 154 -3.52 -4.25 -6.31
C LEU A 154 -3.51 -2.74 -6.04
N VAL A 155 -2.41 -2.07 -6.36
CA VAL A 155 -2.25 -0.61 -6.28
C VAL A 155 -1.76 -0.14 -7.64
N ASP A 156 -2.66 0.44 -8.46
CA ASP A 156 -2.31 0.77 -9.84
C ASP A 156 -2.78 2.16 -10.28
N ASN A 157 -2.04 2.77 -11.17
CA ASN A 157 -2.37 4.06 -11.78
C ASN A 157 -2.68 5.18 -10.77
N ASN A 158 -2.08 5.18 -9.58
CA ASN A 158 -2.30 6.24 -8.58
C ASN A 158 -1.22 7.31 -8.65
N LEU A 159 -1.57 8.50 -8.17
CA LEU A 159 -0.63 9.56 -7.83
C LEU A 159 -0.49 9.58 -6.30
N LEU A 160 0.68 9.20 -5.80
CA LEU A 160 1.02 9.13 -4.38
C LEU A 160 2.07 10.20 -4.09
N LEU A 161 1.63 11.38 -3.65
CA LEU A 161 2.44 12.59 -3.65
C LEU A 161 2.78 13.13 -2.25
N SER A 162 2.35 12.48 -1.18
CA SER A 162 2.75 12.85 0.18
C SER A 162 4.21 12.49 0.46
N ASP A 163 4.85 13.12 1.44
CA ASP A 163 6.25 12.83 1.81
C ASP A 163 6.51 11.36 2.15
N ARG A 164 5.49 10.67 2.65
CA ARG A 164 5.47 9.23 2.84
C ARG A 164 4.31 8.68 2.02
N SER A 165 4.62 8.02 0.94
CA SER A 165 3.59 7.47 0.05
C SER A 165 3.05 6.14 0.54
N VAL A 166 3.91 5.23 0.97
CA VAL A 166 3.48 3.85 1.25
C VAL A 166 4.15 3.31 2.51
N LYS A 167 3.36 2.65 3.35
CA LYS A 167 3.85 1.81 4.44
C LYS A 167 3.30 0.39 4.27
N LEU A 168 4.20 -0.58 4.23
CA LEU A 168 3.89 -2.00 4.12
C LEU A 168 4.30 -2.72 5.40
N ALA A 169 3.33 -3.22 6.12
CA ALA A 169 3.51 -4.16 7.22
C ALA A 169 2.70 -5.43 6.90
N THR A 170 2.92 -5.98 5.71
CA THR A 170 2.11 -6.99 5.05
C THR A 170 2.94 -7.81 4.07
N GLN A 171 2.28 -8.64 3.31
CA GLN A 171 2.81 -9.34 2.13
C GLN A 171 1.77 -9.34 1.00
N GLY A 172 2.20 -9.64 -0.22
CA GLY A 172 1.29 -9.86 -1.34
C GLY A 172 0.69 -8.58 -1.93
N VAL A 173 1.50 -7.54 -2.19
CA VAL A 173 1.05 -6.28 -2.80
C VAL A 173 1.69 -6.08 -4.18
N ALA A 174 0.91 -5.64 -5.16
CA ALA A 174 1.42 -5.29 -6.48
C ALA A 174 1.19 -3.80 -6.79
N PHE A 175 2.27 -3.10 -7.10
CA PHE A 175 2.30 -1.71 -7.55
C PHE A 175 2.55 -1.66 -9.05
N VAL A 176 1.60 -1.15 -9.82
CA VAL A 176 1.67 -1.12 -11.28
C VAL A 176 1.33 0.26 -11.82
N HIS A 177 2.22 0.85 -12.61
CA HIS A 177 1.98 2.15 -13.26
C HIS A 177 1.63 3.31 -12.31
N ASN A 178 2.17 3.37 -11.09
CA ASN A 178 1.96 4.51 -10.19
C ASN A 178 3.04 5.60 -10.38
N LEU A 179 2.71 6.82 -9.98
CA LEU A 179 3.68 7.87 -9.68
C LEU A 179 3.81 7.98 -8.17
N ILE A 180 5.00 7.71 -7.64
CA ILE A 180 5.30 7.64 -6.22
C ILE A 180 6.38 8.69 -5.90
N ALA A 181 5.97 9.78 -5.24
CA ALA A 181 6.85 10.91 -4.94
C ALA A 181 7.28 11.00 -3.46
N GLY A 182 6.80 10.10 -2.62
CA GLY A 182 7.17 9.98 -1.22
C GLY A 182 7.83 8.66 -0.88
N ALA A 183 8.34 8.57 0.34
CA ALA A 183 9.02 7.38 0.82
C ALA A 183 8.09 6.17 0.86
N LEU A 184 8.67 5.01 0.52
CA LEU A 184 8.08 3.71 0.75
C LEU A 184 8.80 3.05 1.94
N THR A 185 8.06 2.49 2.87
CA THR A 185 8.60 1.78 4.02
C THR A 185 8.03 0.36 4.06
N ALA A 186 8.89 -0.63 4.04
CA ALA A 186 8.54 -2.01 4.39
C ALA A 186 8.97 -2.26 5.83
N VAL A 187 8.01 -2.59 6.70
CA VAL A 187 8.21 -2.72 8.13
C VAL A 187 8.40 -4.17 8.51
N GLY A 188 9.30 -4.37 9.44
CA GLY A 188 9.43 -5.63 10.12
C GLY A 188 10.61 -6.48 9.69
N LYS A 189 10.94 -7.42 10.55
CA LYS A 189 11.89 -8.50 10.29
C LYS A 189 11.15 -9.81 10.46
N GLY A 190 10.83 -10.45 9.35
CA GLY A 190 10.07 -11.70 9.43
C GLY A 190 8.64 -11.46 9.91
N THR A 191 8.19 -12.25 10.85
CA THR A 191 6.80 -12.39 11.25
C THR A 191 6.35 -11.48 12.36
N ASP A 192 7.26 -10.75 12.97
CA ASP A 192 6.88 -9.87 14.05
C ASP A 192 6.61 -8.46 13.54
N ASN A 193 5.92 -7.72 14.29
CA ASN A 193 5.42 -6.39 14.05
C ASN A 193 6.51 -5.29 14.08
N GLY A 194 7.69 -5.60 13.55
CA GLY A 194 8.87 -4.76 13.67
C GLY A 194 9.67 -5.01 14.94
N ALA A 195 9.23 -5.94 15.80
CA ALA A 195 10.05 -6.39 16.92
C ALA A 195 11.32 -7.11 16.40
N LEU A 196 12.36 -7.10 17.18
CA LEU A 196 13.64 -7.70 16.80
C LEU A 196 13.68 -9.23 16.94
N THR A 197 12.60 -9.82 17.40
CA THR A 197 12.50 -11.25 17.70
C THR A 197 11.18 -11.82 17.24
N LEU A 198 11.13 -13.11 16.97
CA LEU A 198 9.89 -13.85 16.62
C LEU A 198 8.98 -14.12 17.81
N SER A 199 9.20 -13.45 18.94
CA SER A 199 8.45 -13.68 20.18
C SER A 199 7.00 -13.15 20.16
N SER A 200 6.67 -12.31 19.18
CA SER A 200 5.34 -11.70 19.06
C SER A 200 4.84 -11.72 17.62
N PRO A 201 4.72 -12.89 16.99
CA PRO A 201 4.24 -12.98 15.61
C PRO A 201 2.79 -12.52 15.53
N ARG A 202 2.47 -11.79 14.45
CA ARG A 202 1.09 -11.42 14.14
C ARG A 202 0.50 -12.42 13.17
N TYR A 203 -0.67 -12.91 13.51
CA TYR A 203 -1.43 -13.86 12.71
C TYR A 203 -2.63 -13.16 12.12
N THR A 204 -2.93 -13.46 10.88
CA THR A 204 -4.19 -13.01 10.27
C THR A 204 -4.83 -14.16 9.50
N PRO A 205 -6.16 -14.21 9.44
CA PRO A 205 -6.80 -15.13 8.51
C PRO A 205 -6.55 -14.69 7.08
N TYR A 206 -6.50 -15.66 6.18
CA TYR A 206 -6.70 -15.47 4.76
C TYR A 206 -7.95 -16.24 4.33
N HIS A 207 -8.54 -15.82 3.24
CA HIS A 207 -9.87 -16.22 2.84
C HIS A 207 -9.84 -17.07 1.57
N VAL A 208 -10.89 -17.86 1.38
CA VAL A 208 -11.15 -18.47 0.07
C VAL A 208 -11.27 -17.33 -0.95
N PRO A 209 -10.61 -17.42 -2.12
CA PRO A 209 -10.64 -16.36 -3.13
C PRO A 209 -12.04 -15.82 -3.39
N HIS A 210 -12.17 -14.50 -3.35
CA HIS A 210 -13.42 -13.74 -3.58
C HIS A 210 -14.58 -14.09 -2.64
N ARG A 211 -14.27 -14.56 -1.43
CA ARG A 211 -15.25 -14.95 -0.41
C ARG A 211 -14.81 -14.50 0.97
N THR A 212 -15.74 -14.52 1.92
CA THR A 212 -15.45 -14.23 3.32
C THR A 212 -15.02 -15.45 4.12
N GLU A 213 -15.19 -16.65 3.60
CA GLU A 213 -14.84 -17.87 4.28
C GLU A 213 -13.33 -17.96 4.53
N VAL A 214 -12.96 -18.18 5.76
CA VAL A 214 -11.56 -18.35 6.16
C VAL A 214 -11.01 -19.65 5.58
N ALA A 215 -9.94 -19.54 4.81
CA ALA A 215 -9.19 -20.70 4.31
C ALA A 215 -8.12 -21.15 5.31
N GLY A 216 -7.51 -20.19 6.01
CA GLY A 216 -6.51 -20.50 7.03
C GLY A 216 -6.12 -19.30 7.89
N PHE A 217 -5.21 -19.54 8.84
CA PHE A 217 -4.61 -18.51 9.68
C PHE A 217 -3.11 -18.68 9.65
N MET A 218 -2.39 -17.68 9.19
CA MET A 218 -0.94 -17.71 9.10
C MET A 218 -0.31 -16.43 9.65
N THR A 219 0.93 -16.55 10.04
CA THR A 219 1.80 -15.43 10.28
C THR A 219 2.24 -14.86 8.93
N PHE A 220 2.16 -13.56 8.74
CA PHE A 220 2.69 -12.96 7.52
C PHE A 220 4.22 -12.79 7.60
N LEU A 221 4.90 -12.97 6.48
CA LEU A 221 6.36 -13.06 6.39
C LEU A 221 7.02 -11.84 5.76
N HIS A 222 6.25 -10.88 5.31
CA HIS A 222 6.69 -9.76 4.46
C HIS A 222 7.28 -10.19 3.11
N GLY A 223 7.25 -9.31 2.13
CA GLY A 223 7.58 -9.63 0.74
C GLY A 223 6.37 -10.15 -0.01
N ASP A 224 6.59 -11.00 -0.99
CA ASP A 224 5.59 -11.34 -2.00
C ASP A 224 5.05 -10.09 -2.73
N ASP A 225 5.92 -9.06 -2.84
CA ASP A 225 5.58 -7.76 -3.38
C ASP A 225 6.08 -7.62 -4.83
N ARG A 226 5.32 -6.89 -5.64
CA ARG A 226 5.59 -6.67 -7.07
C ARG A 226 5.61 -5.18 -7.39
N PHE A 227 6.60 -4.75 -8.17
CA PHE A 227 6.75 -3.36 -8.61
C PHE A 227 7.00 -3.31 -10.10
N TYR A 228 5.99 -2.95 -10.88
CA TYR A 228 6.09 -2.93 -12.34
C TYR A 228 5.71 -1.58 -12.92
N ASN A 229 6.54 -1.06 -13.81
CA ASN A 229 6.26 0.12 -14.63
C ASN A 229 5.90 1.40 -13.83
N ASN A 230 6.38 1.53 -12.58
CA ASN A 230 6.15 2.71 -11.76
C ASN A 230 7.19 3.80 -12.04
N ILE A 231 6.86 5.03 -11.68
CA ILE A 231 7.80 6.14 -11.62
C ILE A 231 8.00 6.52 -10.15
N PHE A 232 9.24 6.54 -9.69
CA PHE A 232 9.65 6.97 -8.36
C PHE A 232 10.41 8.30 -8.46
N VAL A 233 9.96 9.33 -7.77
CA VAL A 233 10.58 10.65 -7.78
C VAL A 233 10.93 11.08 -6.37
N GLN A 234 12.22 11.28 -6.08
CA GLN A 234 12.65 11.84 -4.80
C GLN A 234 12.33 13.33 -4.76
N MET A 235 11.38 13.72 -3.95
CA MET A 235 11.11 15.14 -3.66
C MET A 235 12.04 15.67 -2.58
N PRO A 236 12.26 17.01 -2.51
CA PRO A 236 13.04 17.61 -1.45
C PRO A 236 12.47 17.27 -0.06
N LYS A 237 13.34 16.79 0.82
CA LYS A 237 12.95 16.43 2.19
C LYS A 237 12.61 17.68 3.00
N ARG A 238 11.38 17.78 3.46
CA ARG A 238 10.94 18.92 4.29
C ARG A 238 11.60 18.87 5.68
N PRO A 239 11.98 20.02 6.28
CA PRO A 239 12.65 20.05 7.58
C PRO A 239 11.87 19.34 8.70
N GLY A 240 10.55 19.45 8.70
CA GLY A 240 9.69 18.76 9.67
C GLY A 240 9.77 17.25 9.53
N MET A 241 9.82 16.70 8.29
CA MET A 241 9.99 15.28 8.06
C MET A 241 11.34 14.77 8.53
N ILE A 242 12.41 15.56 8.38
CA ILE A 242 13.73 15.20 8.91
C ILE A 242 13.67 15.05 10.43
N LYS A 243 13.03 15.98 11.13
CA LYS A 243 12.85 15.89 12.60
C LYS A 243 12.07 14.63 13.01
N ILE A 244 11.00 14.32 12.28
CA ILE A 244 10.20 13.11 12.51
C ILE A 244 11.06 11.87 12.32
N TYR A 245 11.81 11.82 11.24
CA TYR A 245 12.69 10.69 10.94
C TYR A 245 13.77 10.51 12.05
N ASP A 246 14.46 11.59 12.40
CA ASP A 246 15.48 11.56 13.46
C ASP A 246 14.90 11.08 14.80
N TYR A 247 13.68 11.51 15.13
CA TYR A 247 12.98 11.03 16.31
C TYR A 247 12.68 9.54 16.25
N LEU A 248 12.19 9.03 15.11
CA LEU A 248 11.83 7.62 14.92
C LEU A 248 13.05 6.69 14.91
N GLN A 249 14.23 7.20 14.56
CA GLN A 249 15.50 6.48 14.63
C GLN A 249 16.15 6.51 16.03
N GLY A 250 15.56 7.23 16.98
CA GLY A 250 16.10 7.39 18.34
C GLY A 250 16.17 6.10 19.12
N GLU A 251 17.02 6.12 20.16
CA GLU A 251 17.21 4.97 21.06
C GLU A 251 15.88 4.53 21.71
N GLY A 252 15.65 3.23 21.76
CA GLY A 252 14.44 2.65 22.36
C GLY A 252 13.23 2.60 21.43
N LYS A 253 13.35 3.02 20.17
CA LYS A 253 12.29 2.85 19.17
C LYS A 253 12.33 1.44 18.61
N ASN A 254 11.16 0.91 18.34
CA ASN A 254 11.04 -0.38 17.66
C ASN A 254 11.05 -0.20 16.14
N GLY A 255 11.37 -1.23 15.40
CA GLY A 255 11.41 -1.19 13.93
C GLY A 255 10.04 -1.01 13.26
N TRP A 256 8.95 -0.92 14.02
CA TRP A 256 7.61 -0.65 13.51
C TRP A 256 7.50 0.74 12.87
N ASP A 257 8.22 1.70 13.44
CA ASP A 257 8.28 3.07 12.94
C ASP A 257 9.56 3.34 12.16
N ASP A 258 10.18 2.29 11.60
CA ASP A 258 11.34 2.40 10.69
C ASP A 258 10.94 3.18 9.43
N GLY A 259 10.57 4.42 9.63
CA GLY A 259 10.38 5.35 8.55
C GLY A 259 11.69 5.55 7.80
N ASN A 260 11.58 5.80 6.54
CA ASN A 260 12.68 6.34 5.79
C ASN A 260 12.17 7.53 4.99
N LEU A 261 13.07 8.37 4.49
CA LEU A 261 12.75 9.55 3.69
C LEU A 261 13.27 9.40 2.26
N ASP A 262 13.93 8.31 1.94
CA ASP A 262 14.43 8.03 0.60
C ASP A 262 13.36 7.28 -0.19
N VAL A 263 13.01 7.83 -1.34
CA VAL A 263 12.03 7.25 -2.25
C VAL A 263 12.63 6.08 -3.03
N GLY A 264 11.80 5.10 -3.34
CA GLY A 264 12.15 3.94 -4.16
C GLY A 264 11.93 2.61 -3.46
N THR A 265 12.57 1.55 -3.96
CA THR A 265 12.42 0.16 -3.49
C THR A 265 13.66 -0.39 -2.79
N TRP A 266 14.64 0.45 -2.52
CA TRP A 266 15.93 0.10 -1.93
C TRP A 266 15.85 -0.61 -0.57
N MET A 267 14.76 -0.44 0.21
CA MET A 267 14.61 -1.10 1.51
C MET A 267 14.55 -2.62 1.38
N PHE A 268 14.17 -3.15 0.24
CA PHE A 268 14.20 -4.58 -0.04
C PHE A 268 15.63 -5.15 -0.18
N ASP A 269 16.66 -4.31 -0.19
CA ASP A 269 18.07 -4.77 -0.08
C ASP A 269 18.37 -5.46 1.26
N LYS A 270 17.54 -5.25 2.26
CA LYS A 270 17.70 -5.79 3.60
C LYS A 270 17.05 -7.17 3.77
N GLY A 271 17.52 -8.16 3.02
CA GLY A 271 17.12 -9.56 3.24
C GLY A 271 16.04 -10.10 2.33
N TYR A 272 15.57 -9.31 1.36
CA TYR A 272 14.66 -9.81 0.33
C TYR A 272 15.42 -10.36 -0.86
N GLN A 273 14.83 -11.33 -1.55
CA GLN A 273 15.50 -12.08 -2.61
C GLN A 273 14.58 -12.33 -3.81
N LEU A 274 15.20 -12.69 -4.92
CA LEU A 274 14.48 -13.20 -6.08
C LEU A 274 13.88 -14.58 -5.77
N TYR A 275 12.81 -14.94 -6.48
CA TYR A 275 12.14 -16.23 -6.30
C TYR A 275 13.11 -17.41 -6.46
N GLU A 276 14.00 -17.37 -7.45
CA GLU A 276 14.96 -18.44 -7.73
C GLU A 276 16.03 -18.58 -6.65
N GLU A 277 16.32 -17.50 -5.92
CA GLU A 277 17.21 -17.52 -4.75
C GLU A 277 16.48 -18.08 -3.54
N TRP A 278 15.26 -17.60 -3.31
CA TRP A 278 14.42 -18.00 -2.20
C TRP A 278 14.11 -19.51 -2.19
N VAL A 279 13.78 -20.09 -3.34
CA VAL A 279 13.54 -21.53 -3.47
C VAL A 279 14.75 -22.35 -3.00
N LYS A 280 15.96 -21.90 -3.28
CA LYS A 280 17.21 -22.59 -2.89
C LYS A 280 17.45 -22.61 -1.38
N GLU A 281 16.85 -21.66 -0.64
CA GLU A 281 16.95 -21.66 0.83
C GLU A 281 16.32 -22.91 1.46
N PHE A 282 15.45 -23.59 0.72
CA PHE A 282 14.77 -24.81 1.15
C PHE A 282 15.44 -26.10 0.64
N ASP A 283 16.53 -26.00 -0.08
CA ASP A 283 17.29 -27.16 -0.53
C ASP A 283 17.76 -27.99 0.68
N GLY A 284 17.34 -29.27 0.72
CA GLY A 284 17.66 -30.16 1.85
C GLY A 284 16.83 -29.92 3.11
N TYR A 285 15.81 -29.04 3.06
CA TYR A 285 14.90 -28.82 4.20
C TYR A 285 14.07 -30.07 4.49
N CYS A 286 14.14 -30.56 5.72
CA CYS A 286 13.49 -31.80 6.14
C CYS A 286 12.20 -31.59 6.93
N GLY A 287 11.66 -30.38 6.95
CA GLY A 287 10.43 -30.03 7.65
C GLY A 287 10.64 -29.52 9.07
N MET A 288 9.52 -29.26 9.76
CA MET A 288 9.53 -28.70 11.10
C MET A 288 10.26 -29.60 12.10
N GLY A 289 11.04 -28.98 12.98
CA GLY A 289 11.89 -29.68 13.95
C GLY A 289 13.28 -30.04 13.43
N SER A 290 13.60 -29.72 12.15
CA SER A 290 14.97 -29.76 11.68
C SER A 290 15.79 -28.61 12.27
N PRO A 291 17.14 -28.68 12.29
CA PRO A 291 18.00 -27.56 12.68
C PRO A 291 17.77 -26.29 11.84
N ASP A 292 17.21 -26.45 10.65
CA ASP A 292 16.99 -25.39 9.67
C ASP A 292 15.56 -24.82 9.71
N SER A 293 14.81 -25.10 10.77
CA SER A 293 13.39 -24.67 10.88
C SER A 293 13.22 -23.15 10.81
N ASP A 294 14.24 -22.37 11.16
CA ASP A 294 14.23 -20.91 11.07
C ASP A 294 14.13 -20.40 9.62
N ARG A 295 14.50 -21.22 8.63
CA ARG A 295 14.32 -20.89 7.20
C ARG A 295 12.86 -20.73 6.83
N TYR A 296 11.96 -21.28 7.61
CA TYR A 296 10.51 -21.12 7.44
C TYR A 296 10.03 -19.68 7.59
N TYR A 297 10.81 -18.83 8.25
CA TYR A 297 10.45 -17.46 8.58
C TYR A 297 11.26 -16.41 7.81
N ILE A 298 11.89 -16.77 6.71
CA ILE A 298 12.56 -15.81 5.83
C ILE A 298 11.53 -14.97 5.08
N HIS A 299 11.93 -13.78 4.69
CA HIS A 299 11.09 -12.91 3.85
C HIS A 299 10.75 -13.61 2.52
N LEU A 300 9.51 -13.43 2.08
CA LEU A 300 9.08 -13.88 0.77
C LEU A 300 9.79 -13.10 -0.35
N PRO A 301 9.86 -13.67 -1.57
CA PRO A 301 10.50 -13.00 -2.70
C PRO A 301 9.88 -11.65 -3.05
N VAL A 302 10.64 -10.83 -3.80
CA VAL A 302 10.18 -9.58 -4.39
C VAL A 302 10.45 -9.60 -5.89
N TRP A 303 9.56 -9.03 -6.66
CA TRP A 303 9.68 -8.86 -8.11
C TRP A 303 9.63 -7.37 -8.45
N ALA A 304 10.62 -6.88 -9.16
CA ALA A 304 10.63 -5.50 -9.61
C ALA A 304 11.24 -5.42 -11.02
N GLU A 305 10.51 -4.77 -11.92
CA GLU A 305 10.94 -4.60 -13.31
C GLU A 305 10.25 -3.40 -13.97
N GLY A 306 10.96 -2.72 -14.85
CA GLY A 306 10.38 -1.66 -15.67
C GLY A 306 10.13 -0.35 -14.95
N ASN A 307 10.68 -0.15 -13.74
CA ASN A 307 10.48 1.09 -13.01
C ASN A 307 11.53 2.15 -13.37
N VAL A 308 11.15 3.41 -13.18
CA VAL A 308 12.01 4.58 -13.38
C VAL A 308 12.21 5.33 -12.07
N TYR A 309 13.47 5.69 -11.79
CA TYR A 309 13.90 6.34 -10.55
C TYR A 309 14.54 7.69 -10.86
N LEU A 310 13.98 8.78 -10.33
CA LEU A 310 14.33 10.16 -10.66
C LEU A 310 14.68 10.95 -9.40
N ASN A 311 15.44 12.04 -9.56
CA ASN A 311 15.86 12.95 -8.47
C ASN A 311 16.61 12.25 -7.32
N GLY A 312 17.23 11.11 -7.56
CA GLY A 312 17.93 10.36 -6.52
C GLY A 312 17.08 9.31 -5.80
N ALA A 313 15.89 9.00 -6.30
CA ALA A 313 15.15 7.79 -5.92
C ALA A 313 16.00 6.54 -6.22
N LYS A 314 15.87 5.50 -5.39
CA LYS A 314 16.80 4.36 -5.40
C LYS A 314 16.08 3.05 -5.68
N PRO A 315 16.50 2.26 -6.69
CA PRO A 315 15.95 0.93 -6.93
C PRO A 315 16.42 -0.10 -5.88
N TRP A 316 15.70 -1.19 -5.78
CA TRP A 316 16.21 -2.43 -5.23
C TRP A 316 17.34 -2.95 -6.12
N LYS A 317 18.47 -3.31 -5.52
CA LYS A 317 19.68 -3.68 -6.29
C LYS A 317 19.53 -4.92 -7.18
N LYS A 318 18.47 -5.72 -6.97
CA LYS A 318 18.19 -6.92 -7.76
C LYS A 318 17.09 -6.68 -8.82
N GLU A 319 16.60 -5.45 -8.93
CA GLU A 319 15.60 -5.09 -9.94
C GLU A 319 16.16 -5.24 -11.34
N LYS A 320 15.32 -5.74 -12.25
CA LYS A 320 15.64 -5.91 -13.66
C LYS A 320 15.02 -4.78 -14.50
N ASN A 321 15.68 -4.43 -15.62
CA ASN A 321 15.17 -3.46 -16.59
C ASN A 321 14.67 -2.16 -15.96
N CYS A 322 15.42 -1.58 -15.01
CA CYS A 322 15.10 -0.27 -14.45
C CYS A 322 16.00 0.83 -15.00
N VAL A 323 15.51 2.06 -14.96
CA VAL A 323 16.30 3.24 -15.32
C VAL A 323 16.42 4.17 -14.12
N VAL A 324 17.65 4.61 -13.81
CA VAL A 324 17.93 5.61 -12.78
C VAL A 324 18.49 6.84 -13.48
N ASP A 325 17.78 7.95 -13.38
CA ASP A 325 18.28 9.24 -13.88
C ASP A 325 18.44 10.24 -12.71
N SER A 326 19.68 10.65 -12.51
CA SER A 326 20.07 11.66 -11.53
C SER A 326 20.57 12.96 -12.19
N THR A 327 20.49 13.07 -13.51
CA THR A 327 21.02 14.20 -14.29
C THR A 327 19.99 15.27 -14.56
N HIS A 328 18.74 14.91 -14.68
CA HIS A 328 17.63 15.81 -14.89
C HIS A 328 16.85 16.01 -13.60
N GLU A 329 16.45 17.24 -13.34
CA GLU A 329 15.62 17.59 -12.18
C GLU A 329 14.14 17.57 -12.57
N VAL A 330 13.39 16.65 -11.96
CA VAL A 330 11.94 16.58 -12.06
C VAL A 330 11.31 17.49 -11.03
N THR A 331 10.35 18.29 -11.48
CA THR A 331 9.49 19.12 -10.61
C THR A 331 8.08 18.53 -10.57
N LEU A 332 7.52 18.45 -9.38
CA LEU A 332 6.14 18.03 -9.15
C LEU A 332 5.49 19.04 -8.21
N SER A 333 4.37 19.61 -8.61
CA SER A 333 3.54 20.43 -7.72
C SER A 333 2.07 20.29 -8.10
N LEU A 334 1.19 20.34 -7.10
CA LEU A 334 -0.23 20.41 -7.31
C LEU A 334 -0.70 21.85 -7.28
N GLU A 335 -1.54 22.24 -8.21
CA GLU A 335 -2.20 23.53 -8.24
C GLU A 335 -3.70 23.35 -8.11
N GLU A 336 -4.28 24.03 -7.11
CA GLU A 336 -5.74 24.14 -7.00
C GLU A 336 -6.18 25.48 -7.58
N LYS A 337 -7.06 25.42 -8.58
CA LYS A 337 -7.71 26.59 -9.14
C LYS A 337 -9.18 26.28 -9.41
N ASP A 338 -10.06 27.15 -8.89
CA ASP A 338 -11.52 27.00 -9.06
C ASP A 338 -12.06 25.64 -8.61
N ARG A 339 -11.46 25.03 -7.57
CA ARG A 339 -11.72 23.65 -7.08
C ARG A 339 -11.32 22.55 -8.06
N GLU A 340 -10.51 22.87 -9.01
CA GLU A 340 -9.90 21.90 -9.92
C GLU A 340 -8.43 21.75 -9.58
N TRP A 341 -7.97 20.52 -9.54
CA TRP A 341 -6.57 20.20 -9.24
C TRP A 341 -5.84 19.78 -10.52
N LYS A 342 -4.61 20.27 -10.67
CA LYS A 342 -3.73 19.92 -11.79
C LYS A 342 -2.33 19.61 -11.28
N LEU A 343 -1.68 18.65 -11.91
CA LEU A 343 -0.28 18.37 -11.70
C LEU A 343 0.56 19.24 -12.65
N ASN A 344 1.38 20.12 -12.07
CA ASN A 344 2.40 20.86 -12.80
C ASN A 344 3.72 20.10 -12.70
N THR A 345 4.24 19.65 -13.82
CA THR A 345 5.46 18.84 -13.87
C THR A 345 6.13 18.94 -15.24
N ASN A 346 7.45 18.80 -15.25
CA ASN A 346 8.25 18.58 -16.47
C ASN A 346 8.59 17.09 -16.67
N LEU A 347 8.03 16.21 -15.85
CA LEU A 347 8.36 14.77 -15.82
C LEU A 347 8.41 14.14 -17.21
N TYR A 348 7.38 14.33 -18.00
CA TYR A 348 7.26 13.67 -19.31
C TYR A 348 8.09 14.33 -20.43
N GLU A 349 8.62 15.52 -20.20
CA GLU A 349 9.58 16.17 -21.12
C GLU A 349 10.98 15.55 -21.00
N ILE A 350 11.29 15.00 -19.80
CA ILE A 350 12.62 14.49 -19.47
C ILE A 350 12.60 13.01 -19.05
N LEU A 351 11.45 12.33 -19.18
CA LEU A 351 11.34 10.93 -18.84
C LEU A 351 12.31 10.11 -19.72
N PRO A 352 13.23 9.34 -19.11
CA PRO A 352 14.18 8.55 -19.87
C PRO A 352 13.48 7.46 -20.68
N GLU A 353 14.06 7.12 -21.82
CA GLU A 353 13.55 6.03 -22.64
C GLU A 353 13.68 4.69 -21.92
N ILE A 354 12.58 3.99 -21.81
CA ILE A 354 12.51 2.63 -21.31
C ILE A 354 11.44 1.88 -22.11
N THR A 355 11.74 0.65 -22.47
CA THR A 355 10.75 -0.23 -23.11
C THR A 355 10.24 -1.23 -22.10
N VAL A 356 8.94 -1.18 -21.84
CA VAL A 356 8.24 -2.09 -20.94
C VAL A 356 7.08 -2.77 -21.66
N GLY A 357 6.62 -3.87 -21.11
CA GLY A 357 5.47 -4.60 -21.61
C GLY A 357 4.21 -4.33 -20.83
N THR A 358 3.10 -4.78 -21.36
CA THR A 358 1.81 -4.78 -20.67
C THR A 358 1.83 -5.77 -19.49
N ILE A 359 1.39 -5.33 -18.34
CA ILE A 359 1.27 -6.17 -17.13
C ILE A 359 -0.14 -6.76 -17.06
N SER A 360 -0.24 -7.99 -16.58
CA SER A 360 -1.50 -8.72 -16.47
C SER A 360 -1.51 -9.66 -15.25
N THR A 361 -2.64 -10.29 -14.97
CA THR A 361 -2.77 -11.38 -14.00
C THR A 361 -1.69 -12.45 -14.21
N GLU A 362 -1.41 -12.82 -15.46
CA GLU A 362 -0.38 -13.83 -15.78
C GLU A 362 1.03 -13.36 -15.36
N THR A 363 1.33 -12.07 -15.57
CA THR A 363 2.61 -11.47 -15.14
C THR A 363 2.74 -11.44 -13.62
N LEU A 364 1.68 -11.08 -12.92
CA LEU A 364 1.68 -10.89 -11.48
C LEU A 364 1.62 -12.23 -10.71
N GLY A 365 0.94 -13.25 -11.28
CA GLY A 365 0.78 -14.55 -10.64
C GLY A 365 -0.21 -14.52 -9.46
N MET A 366 0.08 -15.33 -8.44
CA MET A 366 -0.75 -15.49 -7.24
C MET A 366 -0.04 -14.93 -6.00
N ALA A 367 -0.81 -14.46 -5.05
CA ALA A 367 -0.33 -14.22 -3.69
C ALA A 367 -0.03 -15.55 -3.00
N PHE A 368 1.03 -15.56 -2.19
CA PHE A 368 1.64 -16.79 -1.70
C PHE A 368 0.71 -17.62 -0.80
N GLU A 369 0.13 -17.02 0.24
CA GLU A 369 -0.67 -17.75 1.22
C GLU A 369 -2.09 -18.09 0.74
N PRO A 370 -2.87 -17.14 0.18
CA PRO A 370 -4.24 -17.44 -0.22
C PRO A 370 -4.33 -18.18 -1.55
N GLU A 371 -3.22 -18.32 -2.30
CA GLU A 371 -3.20 -18.86 -3.67
C GLU A 371 -4.25 -18.17 -4.58
N GLU A 372 -4.53 -16.88 -4.31
CA GLU A 372 -5.43 -16.05 -5.10
C GLU A 372 -4.62 -15.23 -6.10
N TYR A 373 -5.09 -15.18 -7.34
CA TYR A 373 -4.44 -14.39 -8.38
C TYR A 373 -4.55 -12.90 -8.10
N PHE A 374 -3.54 -12.15 -8.58
CA PHE A 374 -3.65 -10.70 -8.73
C PHE A 374 -4.57 -10.40 -9.92
N GLU A 375 -5.85 -10.22 -9.64
CA GLU A 375 -6.90 -10.07 -10.64
C GLU A 375 -7.96 -9.05 -10.20
N ASN A 376 -8.99 -8.83 -10.99
CA ASN A 376 -10.07 -7.94 -10.59
C ASN A 376 -10.83 -8.50 -9.38
N PRO A 377 -11.40 -7.64 -8.51
CA PRO A 377 -12.16 -8.06 -7.34
C PRO A 377 -13.39 -8.93 -7.63
N ASP A 378 -13.78 -9.07 -8.90
CA ASP A 378 -14.85 -9.98 -9.32
C ASP A 378 -14.34 -11.36 -9.76
N GLY A 379 -13.01 -11.60 -9.66
CA GLY A 379 -12.37 -12.83 -10.07
C GLY A 379 -12.06 -12.93 -11.56
N SER A 380 -12.25 -11.87 -12.33
CA SER A 380 -11.86 -11.84 -13.73
C SER A 380 -10.38 -11.44 -13.89
N PRO A 381 -9.64 -12.05 -14.83
CA PRO A 381 -8.26 -11.65 -15.09
C PRO A 381 -8.16 -10.15 -15.42
N ILE A 382 -7.08 -9.51 -14.94
CA ILE A 382 -6.79 -8.12 -15.24
C ILE A 382 -5.68 -8.01 -16.28
N THR A 383 -5.81 -7.01 -17.14
CA THR A 383 -4.74 -6.46 -17.97
C THR A 383 -4.72 -4.96 -17.72
N PHE A 384 -3.57 -4.41 -17.36
CA PHE A 384 -3.43 -2.97 -17.10
C PHE A 384 -3.32 -2.20 -18.41
N ASN A 385 -4.43 -2.17 -19.14
CA ASN A 385 -4.58 -1.56 -20.46
C ASN A 385 -5.26 -0.19 -20.45
N GLU A 386 -5.53 0.36 -19.27
CA GLU A 386 -6.03 1.72 -19.09
C GLU A 386 -5.10 2.50 -18.16
N ASP A 387 -5.00 3.80 -18.42
CA ASP A 387 -4.22 4.73 -17.60
C ASP A 387 -5.07 5.42 -16.51
N TYR A 388 -4.51 6.43 -15.83
CA TYR A 388 -5.19 7.22 -14.79
C TYR A 388 -6.51 7.84 -15.29
N PHE A 389 -6.58 8.27 -16.54
CA PHE A 389 -7.77 8.89 -17.14
C PHE A 389 -8.67 7.90 -17.91
N GLY A 390 -8.30 6.62 -17.94
CA GLY A 390 -9.00 5.59 -18.71
C GLY A 390 -8.62 5.57 -20.18
N ASN A 391 -7.52 6.21 -20.59
CA ASN A 391 -7.01 6.08 -21.94
C ASN A 391 -6.41 4.69 -22.14
N HIS A 392 -6.60 4.13 -23.34
CA HIS A 392 -6.06 2.82 -23.66
C HIS A 392 -4.53 2.88 -23.79
N ARG A 393 -3.84 1.95 -23.13
CA ARG A 393 -2.39 1.80 -23.20
C ARG A 393 -1.98 1.00 -24.42
N SER A 394 -0.82 1.35 -24.99
CA SER A 394 -0.19 0.63 -26.09
C SER A 394 0.39 -0.72 -25.63
N LEU A 395 0.88 -1.53 -26.58
CA LEU A 395 1.60 -2.78 -26.27
C LEU A 395 2.94 -2.53 -25.56
N HIS A 396 3.51 -1.35 -25.75
CA HIS A 396 4.68 -0.84 -25.03
C HIS A 396 4.24 0.43 -24.31
N PRO A 397 3.58 0.29 -23.15
CA PRO A 397 2.94 1.41 -22.47
C PRO A 397 3.97 2.38 -21.91
N CYS A 398 3.56 3.63 -21.76
CA CYS A 398 4.33 4.58 -20.98
C CYS A 398 4.36 4.12 -19.51
N VAL A 399 5.50 4.27 -18.85
CA VAL A 399 5.61 4.02 -17.40
C VAL A 399 4.87 5.09 -16.61
N GLY A 400 4.45 4.74 -15.41
CA GLY A 400 3.67 5.64 -14.56
C GLY A 400 2.20 5.75 -14.97
N PRO A 401 1.45 6.70 -14.36
CA PRO A 401 0.00 6.72 -14.42
C PRO A 401 -0.59 7.24 -15.74
N PHE A 402 0.17 7.93 -16.58
CA PHE A 402 -0.35 8.52 -17.81
C PHE A 402 0.27 7.87 -19.05
N GLU A 403 -0.57 7.42 -19.97
CA GLU A 403 -0.11 6.91 -21.26
C GLU A 403 0.33 8.03 -22.20
N ASN A 404 -0.38 9.17 -22.17
CA ASN A 404 -0.05 10.32 -22.98
C ASN A 404 0.63 11.39 -22.11
N PRO A 405 1.84 11.85 -22.46
CA PRO A 405 2.58 12.85 -21.69
C PRO A 405 1.81 14.14 -21.39
N GLU A 406 1.02 14.60 -22.35
CA GLU A 406 0.20 15.81 -22.24
C GLU A 406 -0.93 15.71 -21.21
N ASP A 407 -1.27 14.52 -20.78
CA ASP A 407 -2.34 14.28 -19.81
C ASP A 407 -1.93 14.68 -18.39
N ALA A 408 -0.64 14.79 -18.11
CA ALA A 408 -0.14 15.23 -16.82
C ALA A 408 -0.68 16.63 -16.41
N GLY A 409 -0.92 17.53 -17.37
CA GLY A 409 -1.50 18.86 -17.13
C GLY A 409 -3.02 18.94 -17.13
N LYS A 410 -3.72 17.84 -17.31
CA LYS A 410 -5.19 17.80 -17.25
C LYS A 410 -5.71 17.92 -15.82
N LYS A 411 -6.99 18.24 -15.69
CA LYS A 411 -7.69 18.21 -14.42
C LYS A 411 -7.62 16.81 -13.83
N LEU A 412 -7.15 16.71 -12.61
CA LEU A 412 -7.18 15.50 -11.80
C LEU A 412 -8.54 15.31 -11.10
N ASN A 413 -8.76 14.16 -10.51
CA ASN A 413 -10.02 13.82 -9.82
C ASN A 413 -10.36 14.75 -8.65
#